data_35dc0e74842ac4ad3b190b750538f641
#
_entry.id   35dc0e74842ac4ad3b190b750538f641
#
_cell.length_a   1.000
_cell.length_b   1.000
_cell.length_c   1.000
_cell.angle_alpha   90.00
_cell.angle_beta   90.00
_cell.angle_gamma   90.00
#
_symmetry.space_group_name_H-M   'P 1'
#
loop_
_entity.id
_entity.type
_entity.pdbx_description
1 polymer ?
#
loop_
_entity_poly.entity_id
_entity_poly.type
_entity_poly.pdbx_seq_one_letter_code
_entity_poly.pdbx_strand_id
1 'polypeptide(L)'
;AVAREGFGMDVHIFDPYLAPDKVPSGMTLHPSLESLLGLADYISVSVPLTASTRGLIGAAQFACCKKTAVLINSARGGVVDEAALYAALAEGRLFGAACDVFEQEPPTAENPLFSLPRFIGSLHIGANTEEALIRVGRTVASDVLAVLNGREPRFPYGQ
;
A
#
# COMPACT_ATOMS: atom_id res chain seq x y z
N ALA A 1 4.81 14.16 4.97
CA ALA A 1 5.93 15.10 4.92
C ALA A 1 6.54 15.16 3.52
N VAL A 2 7.20 14.09 2.99
CA VAL A 2 7.96 14.15 1.72
C VAL A 2 7.10 14.60 0.53
N ALA A 3 5.94 14.00 0.32
CA ALA A 3 5.06 14.35 -0.81
C ALA A 3 4.65 15.83 -0.77
N ARG A 4 4.24 16.31 0.40
CA ARG A 4 3.78 17.68 0.57
C ARG A 4 4.93 18.69 0.57
N GLU A 5 5.92 18.47 1.42
CA GLU A 5 6.99 19.47 1.66
C GLU A 5 8.10 19.40 0.61
N GLY A 6 8.36 18.20 0.09
CA GLY A 6 9.39 17.99 -0.94
C GLY A 6 8.90 18.20 -2.36
N PHE A 7 7.64 17.85 -2.65
CA PHE A 7 7.08 17.90 -4.01
C PHE A 7 5.91 18.88 -4.16
N GLY A 8 5.48 19.55 -3.09
CA GLY A 8 4.36 20.49 -3.13
C GLY A 8 3.01 19.85 -3.46
N MET A 9 2.85 18.56 -3.16
CA MET A 9 1.62 17.83 -3.44
C MET A 9 0.54 18.13 -2.39
N ASP A 10 -0.70 18.24 -2.80
CA ASP A 10 -1.85 18.17 -1.92
C ASP A 10 -2.05 16.73 -1.47
N VAL A 11 -2.04 16.50 -0.15
CA VAL A 11 -2.14 15.17 0.43
C VAL A 11 -3.55 14.94 0.96
N HIS A 12 -4.20 13.92 0.41
CA HIS A 12 -5.53 13.47 0.78
C HIS A 12 -5.45 12.10 1.46
N ILE A 13 -6.27 11.87 2.48
CA ILE A 13 -6.28 10.65 3.28
C ILE A 13 -7.69 10.08 3.29
N PHE A 14 -7.80 8.77 3.16
CA PHE A 14 -8.96 8.00 3.57
C PHE A 14 -8.51 6.92 4.57
N ASP A 15 -9.00 7.02 5.78
CA ASP A 15 -8.80 6.05 6.85
C ASP A 15 -10.06 6.06 7.75
N PRO A 16 -10.85 4.97 7.75
CA PRO A 16 -12.08 4.93 8.53
C PRO A 16 -11.88 4.94 10.06
N TYR A 17 -10.63 4.74 10.50
CA TYR A 17 -10.26 4.72 11.91
C TYR A 17 -9.59 6.02 12.38
N LEU A 18 -9.26 6.92 11.45
CA LEU A 18 -8.60 8.19 11.79
C LEU A 18 -9.64 9.23 12.24
N ALA A 19 -9.56 9.62 13.49
CA ALA A 19 -10.40 10.70 14.01
C ALA A 19 -10.03 12.05 13.37
N PRO A 20 -11.01 12.93 13.08
CA PRO A 20 -10.75 14.20 12.38
C PRO A 20 -9.74 15.12 13.10
N ASP A 21 -9.70 15.09 14.43
CA ASP A 21 -8.75 15.85 15.27
C ASP A 21 -7.32 15.31 15.22
N LYS A 22 -7.12 14.11 14.66
CA LYS A 22 -5.82 13.45 14.48
C LYS A 22 -5.25 13.59 13.07
N VAL A 23 -5.99 14.24 12.16
CA VAL A 23 -5.50 14.48 10.81
C VAL A 23 -4.29 15.41 10.86
N PRO A 24 -3.14 15.03 10.26
CA PRO A 24 -1.97 15.89 10.26
C PRO A 24 -2.25 17.22 9.56
N SER A 25 -1.67 18.29 10.09
CA SER A 25 -1.87 19.64 9.54
C SER A 25 -1.56 19.70 8.04
N GLY A 26 -2.48 20.29 7.27
CA GLY A 26 -2.37 20.49 5.83
C GLY A 26 -2.62 19.22 5.00
N MET A 27 -3.29 18.23 5.58
CA MET A 27 -3.84 17.09 4.86
C MET A 27 -5.35 17.12 4.92
N THR A 28 -6.03 16.54 3.94
CA THR A 28 -7.48 16.47 3.86
C THR A 28 -7.97 15.05 4.06
N LEU A 29 -8.80 14.84 5.10
CA LEU A 29 -9.47 13.56 5.33
C LEU A 29 -10.74 13.47 4.48
N HIS A 30 -10.89 12.38 3.74
CA HIS A 30 -12.07 12.10 2.93
C HIS A 30 -13.06 11.21 3.65
N PRO A 31 -14.38 11.43 3.46
CA PRO A 31 -15.42 10.62 4.09
C PRO A 31 -15.58 9.24 3.44
N SER A 32 -15.12 9.06 2.20
CA SER A 32 -15.16 7.79 1.49
C SER A 32 -13.94 7.60 0.59
N LEU A 33 -13.64 6.35 0.28
CA LEU A 33 -12.57 5.97 -0.64
C LEU A 33 -12.81 6.54 -2.04
N GLU A 34 -14.04 6.47 -2.52
CA GLU A 34 -14.44 6.94 -3.86
C GLU A 34 -14.23 8.45 -4.01
N SER A 35 -14.53 9.24 -2.97
CA SER A 35 -14.31 10.68 -2.99
C SER A 35 -12.83 11.06 -3.07
N LEU A 36 -11.95 10.25 -2.49
CA LEU A 36 -10.51 10.41 -2.62
C LEU A 36 -10.03 9.99 -4.01
N LEU A 37 -10.45 8.81 -4.49
CA LEU A 37 -9.99 8.26 -5.77
C LEU A 37 -10.32 9.17 -6.96
N GLY A 38 -11.47 9.85 -6.93
CA GLY A 38 -11.88 10.80 -7.98
C GLY A 38 -10.99 12.04 -8.11
N LEU A 39 -10.21 12.37 -7.06
CA LEU A 39 -9.33 13.54 -7.03
C LEU A 39 -7.84 13.18 -7.18
N ALA A 40 -7.47 11.94 -6.83
CA ALA A 40 -6.07 11.54 -6.73
C ALA A 40 -5.39 11.44 -8.11
N ASP A 41 -4.18 11.98 -8.19
CA ASP A 41 -3.26 11.74 -9.31
C ASP A 41 -2.30 10.57 -8.98
N TYR A 42 -1.96 10.41 -7.70
CA TYR A 42 -1.19 9.28 -7.18
C TYR A 42 -1.95 8.64 -6.02
N ILE A 43 -2.15 7.33 -6.10
CA ILE A 43 -2.87 6.54 -5.11
C ILE A 43 -1.88 5.60 -4.43
N SER A 44 -1.58 5.86 -3.16
CA SER A 44 -0.71 4.99 -2.35
C SER A 44 -1.54 4.14 -1.40
N VAL A 45 -1.42 2.82 -1.53
CA VAL A 45 -2.09 1.86 -0.64
C VAL A 45 -1.19 1.56 0.55
N SER A 46 -1.71 1.73 1.77
CA SER A 46 -0.95 1.59 3.02
C SER A 46 -1.77 0.93 4.14
N VAL A 47 -2.61 -0.04 3.80
CA VAL A 47 -3.48 -0.76 4.74
C VAL A 47 -3.05 -2.22 4.90
N PRO A 48 -3.25 -2.86 6.07
CA PRO A 48 -3.02 -4.29 6.24
C PRO A 48 -4.05 -5.10 5.45
N LEU A 49 -3.72 -6.34 5.10
CA LEU A 49 -4.69 -7.28 4.54
C LEU A 49 -5.53 -7.89 5.67
N THR A 50 -6.82 -7.63 5.62
CA THR A 50 -7.84 -8.18 6.54
C THR A 50 -9.05 -8.64 5.74
N ALA A 51 -10.03 -9.22 6.40
CA ALA A 51 -11.31 -9.56 5.74
C ALA A 51 -12.01 -8.32 5.13
N SER A 52 -11.86 -7.15 5.75
CA SER A 52 -12.48 -5.88 5.30
C SER A 52 -11.67 -5.13 4.25
N THR A 53 -10.38 -5.43 4.11
CA THR A 53 -9.49 -4.75 3.13
C THR A 53 -9.13 -5.64 1.94
N ARG A 54 -9.52 -6.90 1.95
CA ARG A 54 -9.36 -7.79 0.79
C ARG A 54 -10.22 -7.29 -0.36
N GLY A 55 -9.59 -7.07 -1.52
CA GLY A 55 -10.25 -6.51 -2.70
C GLY A 55 -10.78 -5.08 -2.50
N LEU A 56 -10.24 -4.35 -1.53
CA LEU A 56 -10.66 -2.97 -1.22
C LEU A 56 -10.63 -2.06 -2.46
N ILE A 57 -9.64 -2.25 -3.32
CA ILE A 57 -9.55 -1.55 -4.60
C ILE A 57 -9.79 -2.57 -5.72
N GLY A 58 -11.01 -2.57 -6.22
CA GLY A 58 -11.47 -3.41 -7.31
C GLY A 58 -12.03 -2.59 -8.47
N ALA A 59 -12.79 -3.22 -9.36
CA ALA A 59 -13.32 -2.61 -10.58
C ALA A 59 -14.15 -1.35 -10.31
N ALA A 60 -14.98 -1.35 -9.26
CA ALA A 60 -15.80 -0.20 -8.88
C ALA A 60 -14.95 1.00 -8.46
N GLN A 61 -13.87 0.77 -7.71
CA GLN A 61 -12.93 1.79 -7.27
C GLN A 61 -12.11 2.33 -8.45
N PHE A 62 -11.66 1.48 -9.36
CA PHE A 62 -10.98 1.91 -10.57
C PHE A 62 -11.88 2.75 -11.48
N ALA A 63 -13.18 2.50 -11.50
CA ALA A 63 -14.13 3.32 -12.25
C ALA A 63 -14.25 4.76 -11.71
N CYS A 64 -13.90 4.98 -10.44
CA CYS A 64 -13.86 6.32 -9.82
C CYS A 64 -12.56 7.07 -10.07
N CYS A 65 -11.48 6.38 -10.49
CA CYS A 65 -10.16 6.99 -10.65
C CYS A 65 -10.09 7.92 -11.86
N LYS A 66 -9.18 8.90 -11.81
CA LYS A 66 -8.78 9.64 -13.01
C LYS A 66 -8.05 8.71 -13.98
N LYS A 67 -8.26 8.88 -15.28
CA LYS A 67 -7.51 8.15 -16.31
C LYS A 67 -6.00 8.45 -16.30
N THR A 68 -5.61 9.55 -15.69
CA THR A 68 -4.22 9.97 -15.50
C THR A 68 -3.61 9.47 -14.19
N ALA A 69 -4.40 8.82 -13.33
CA ALA A 69 -3.94 8.38 -12.02
C ALA A 69 -2.94 7.23 -12.10
N VAL A 70 -2.01 7.20 -11.14
CA VAL A 70 -1.04 6.11 -10.93
C VAL A 70 -1.32 5.46 -9.58
N LEU A 71 -1.46 4.12 -9.56
CA LEU A 71 -1.60 3.35 -8.34
C LEU A 71 -0.23 2.83 -7.88
N ILE A 72 0.04 2.91 -6.58
CA ILE A 72 1.21 2.31 -5.93
C ILE A 72 0.73 1.41 -4.79
N ASN A 73 0.96 0.10 -4.91
CA ASN A 73 0.68 -0.87 -3.86
C ASN A 73 1.97 -1.45 -3.28
N SER A 74 2.35 -0.95 -2.12
CA SER A 74 3.43 -1.49 -1.30
C SER A 74 2.93 -2.00 0.06
N ALA A 75 1.64 -2.27 0.18
CA ALA A 75 1.00 -2.72 1.41
C ALA A 75 1.00 -4.25 1.53
N ARG A 76 0.02 -4.90 0.93
CA ARG A 76 -0.11 -6.37 0.88
C ARG A 76 -0.80 -6.80 -0.41
N GLY A 77 -0.44 -7.98 -0.93
CA GLY A 77 -1.19 -8.64 -1.99
C GLY A 77 -2.62 -8.93 -1.57
N GLY A 78 -3.56 -8.88 -2.52
CA GLY A 78 -4.99 -9.09 -2.28
C GLY A 78 -5.74 -7.88 -1.68
N VAL A 79 -5.07 -6.75 -1.34
CA VAL A 79 -5.76 -5.48 -1.04
C VAL A 79 -6.27 -4.84 -2.32
N VAL A 80 -5.49 -4.90 -3.37
CA VAL A 80 -5.88 -4.56 -4.74
C VAL A 80 -6.22 -5.84 -5.47
N ASP A 81 -7.37 -5.89 -6.11
CA ASP A 81 -7.77 -6.99 -7.00
C ASP A 81 -6.91 -6.93 -8.27
N GLU A 82 -6.02 -7.92 -8.47
CA GLU A 82 -5.08 -7.94 -9.60
C GLU A 82 -5.78 -8.07 -10.95
N ALA A 83 -6.88 -8.82 -11.02
CA ALA A 83 -7.63 -8.96 -12.27
C ALA A 83 -8.31 -7.64 -12.66
N ALA A 84 -8.88 -6.93 -11.67
CA ALA A 84 -9.46 -5.61 -11.90
C ALA A 84 -8.39 -4.56 -12.24
N LEU A 85 -7.21 -4.64 -11.62
CA LEU A 85 -6.07 -3.78 -11.95
C LEU A 85 -5.60 -4.00 -13.40
N TYR A 86 -5.46 -5.27 -13.80
CA TYR A 86 -5.11 -5.62 -15.16
C TYR A 86 -6.10 -5.02 -16.17
N ALA A 87 -7.40 -5.22 -15.95
CA ALA A 87 -8.45 -4.67 -16.81
C ALA A 87 -8.39 -3.13 -16.87
N ALA A 88 -8.24 -2.47 -15.72
CA ALA A 88 -8.16 -1.01 -15.66
C ALA A 88 -6.96 -0.44 -16.44
N LEU A 89 -5.81 -1.10 -16.38
CA LEU A 89 -4.61 -0.71 -17.13
C LEU A 89 -4.76 -1.01 -18.64
N ALA A 90 -5.25 -2.19 -18.99
CA ALA A 90 -5.42 -2.62 -20.37
C ALA A 90 -6.45 -1.75 -21.12
N GLU A 91 -7.51 -1.34 -20.46
CA GLU A 91 -8.56 -0.46 -20.99
C GLU A 91 -8.20 1.04 -20.92
N GLY A 92 -7.05 1.41 -20.35
CA GLY A 92 -6.62 2.80 -20.18
C GLY A 92 -7.51 3.59 -19.21
N ARG A 93 -8.12 2.93 -18.24
CA ARG A 93 -8.88 3.55 -17.13
C ARG A 93 -7.95 4.10 -16.06
N LEU A 94 -6.72 3.58 -16.00
CA LEU A 94 -5.64 4.02 -15.14
C LEU A 94 -4.41 4.28 -16.00
N PHE A 95 -3.63 5.30 -15.67
CA PHE A 95 -2.42 5.62 -16.44
C PHE A 95 -1.33 4.57 -16.23
N GLY A 96 -1.11 4.13 -15.01
CA GLY A 96 -0.09 3.15 -14.68
C GLY A 96 -0.23 2.64 -13.25
N ALA A 97 0.53 1.58 -12.92
CA ALA A 97 0.61 1.07 -11.56
C ALA A 97 1.99 0.53 -11.23
N ALA A 98 2.33 0.56 -9.94
CA ALA A 98 3.49 -0.11 -9.37
C ALA A 98 3.06 -0.98 -8.19
N CYS A 99 3.50 -2.25 -8.16
CA CYS A 99 3.22 -3.17 -7.06
C CYS A 99 4.51 -3.82 -6.57
N ASP A 100 4.75 -3.73 -5.26
CA ASP A 100 5.82 -4.49 -4.58
C ASP A 100 5.29 -5.79 -3.97
N VAL A 101 3.95 -5.97 -3.97
CA VAL A 101 3.23 -7.08 -3.35
C VAL A 101 2.19 -7.64 -4.31
N PHE A 102 1.96 -8.97 -4.24
CA PHE A 102 1.08 -9.71 -5.14
C PHE A 102 0.18 -10.68 -4.37
N GLU A 103 -0.93 -11.11 -4.99
CA GLU A 103 -1.83 -12.12 -4.42
C GLU A 103 -1.12 -13.47 -4.25
N GLN A 104 -0.25 -13.80 -5.21
CA GLN A 104 0.66 -14.94 -5.10
C GLN A 104 2.09 -14.42 -4.98
N GLU A 105 2.78 -14.77 -3.91
CA GLU A 105 4.18 -14.40 -3.67
C GLU A 105 5.07 -15.65 -3.51
N PRO A 106 6.20 -15.75 -4.26
CA PRO A 106 6.60 -14.84 -5.34
C PRO A 106 5.65 -14.91 -6.53
N PRO A 107 5.45 -13.78 -7.26
CA PRO A 107 4.65 -13.77 -8.47
C PRO A 107 5.34 -14.60 -9.55
N THR A 108 4.55 -15.30 -10.38
CA THR A 108 5.10 -16.05 -11.51
C THR A 108 5.32 -15.14 -12.72
N ALA A 109 6.19 -15.56 -13.64
CA ALA A 109 6.46 -14.82 -14.86
C ALA A 109 5.22 -14.68 -15.77
N GLU A 110 4.25 -15.58 -15.59
CA GLU A 110 2.98 -15.61 -16.31
C GLU A 110 1.93 -14.64 -15.75
N ASN A 111 2.22 -13.94 -14.64
CA ASN A 111 1.28 -12.96 -14.12
C ASN A 111 1.01 -11.89 -15.20
N PRO A 112 -0.26 -11.74 -15.63
CA PRO A 112 -0.60 -10.91 -16.80
C PRO A 112 -0.23 -9.43 -16.62
N LEU A 113 -0.11 -8.94 -15.41
CA LEU A 113 0.31 -7.57 -15.14
C LEU A 113 1.69 -7.25 -15.71
N PHE A 114 2.61 -8.22 -15.73
CA PHE A 114 3.97 -8.01 -16.28
C PHE A 114 4.00 -7.83 -17.79
N SER A 115 2.93 -8.17 -18.50
CA SER A 115 2.80 -7.92 -19.94
C SER A 115 2.44 -6.46 -20.29
N LEU A 116 2.03 -5.67 -19.29
CA LEU A 116 1.52 -4.33 -19.53
C LEU A 116 2.64 -3.27 -19.50
N PRO A 117 2.70 -2.36 -20.51
CA PRO A 117 3.81 -1.43 -20.66
C PRO A 117 3.87 -0.33 -19.58
N ARG A 118 2.79 -0.13 -18.83
CA ARG A 118 2.68 0.88 -17.75
C ARG A 118 2.55 0.25 -16.38
N PHE A 119 3.05 -0.98 -16.23
CA PHE A 119 3.11 -1.68 -14.96
C PHE A 119 4.56 -1.90 -14.53
N ILE A 120 4.84 -1.66 -13.26
CA ILE A 120 6.14 -1.94 -12.64
C ILE A 120 5.88 -2.87 -11.46
N GLY A 121 6.56 -4.03 -11.43
CA GLY A 121 6.52 -4.97 -10.31
C GLY A 121 7.88 -5.12 -9.65
N SER A 122 7.89 -5.29 -8.34
CA SER A 122 9.04 -5.71 -7.55
C SER A 122 8.65 -6.86 -6.61
N LEU A 123 9.62 -7.55 -6.02
CA LEU A 123 9.41 -8.83 -5.36
C LEU A 123 9.36 -8.70 -3.84
N HIS A 124 8.48 -7.84 -3.33
CA HIS A 124 8.29 -7.55 -1.90
C HIS A 124 9.60 -7.12 -1.23
N ILE A 125 10.30 -6.20 -1.87
CA ILE A 125 11.64 -5.74 -1.48
C ILE A 125 11.67 -4.33 -0.87
N GLY A 126 10.52 -3.69 -0.69
CA GLY A 126 10.42 -2.31 -0.19
C GLY A 126 11.11 -2.06 1.16
N ALA A 127 11.21 -3.08 2.00
CA ALA A 127 11.93 -3.04 3.27
C ALA A 127 13.29 -3.78 3.23
N ASN A 128 13.73 -4.26 2.08
CA ASN A 128 14.92 -5.10 1.96
C ASN A 128 16.19 -4.26 1.70
N THR A 129 16.52 -3.38 2.65
CA THR A 129 17.79 -2.65 2.68
C THR A 129 18.71 -3.21 3.76
N GLU A 130 20.01 -3.02 3.62
CA GLU A 130 20.99 -3.49 4.60
C GLU A 130 20.70 -2.95 6.00
N GLU A 131 20.38 -1.66 6.10
CA GLU A 131 20.07 -1.01 7.38
C GLU A 131 18.77 -1.54 7.98
N ALA A 132 17.76 -1.84 7.17
CA ALA A 132 16.50 -2.40 7.64
C ALA A 132 16.71 -3.83 8.15
N LEU A 133 17.45 -4.66 7.42
CA LEU A 133 17.76 -6.05 7.82
C LEU A 133 18.55 -6.09 9.13
N ILE A 134 19.58 -5.24 9.29
CA ILE A 134 20.34 -5.12 10.54
C ILE A 134 19.42 -4.70 11.69
N ARG A 135 18.54 -3.71 11.47
CA ARG A 135 17.63 -3.21 12.49
C ARG A 135 16.63 -4.27 12.93
N VAL A 136 16.00 -4.95 11.96
CA VAL A 136 15.05 -6.04 12.23
C VAL A 136 15.75 -7.18 12.98
N GLY A 137 16.92 -7.64 12.50
CA GLY A 137 17.68 -8.71 13.15
C GLY A 137 18.02 -8.39 14.60
N ARG A 138 18.51 -7.16 14.88
CA ARG A 138 18.80 -6.72 16.25
C ARG A 138 17.55 -6.65 17.12
N THR A 139 16.44 -6.16 16.58
CA THR A 139 15.17 -6.06 17.33
C THR A 139 14.67 -7.44 17.70
N VAL A 140 14.59 -8.36 16.74
CA VAL A 140 14.14 -9.74 16.98
C VAL A 140 15.04 -10.45 18.00
N ALA A 141 16.37 -10.37 17.85
CA ALA A 141 17.30 -10.97 18.80
C ALA A 141 17.13 -10.38 20.22
N SER A 142 16.92 -9.08 20.33
CA SER A 142 16.69 -8.43 21.62
C SER A 142 15.38 -8.89 22.28
N ASP A 143 14.31 -9.03 21.51
CA ASP A 143 13.01 -9.47 22.02
C ASP A 143 13.01 -10.94 22.43
N VAL A 144 13.66 -11.80 21.63
CA VAL A 144 13.89 -13.22 22.01
C VAL A 144 14.65 -13.32 23.33
N LEU A 145 15.75 -12.57 23.47
CA LEU A 145 16.53 -12.55 24.72
C LEU A 145 15.71 -12.00 25.90
N ALA A 146 14.84 -11.01 25.67
CA ALA A 146 13.96 -10.50 26.72
C ALA A 146 13.04 -11.61 27.24
N VAL A 147 12.35 -12.31 26.33
CA VAL A 147 11.44 -13.40 26.67
C VAL A 147 12.17 -14.56 27.41
N LEU A 148 13.34 -14.96 26.90
CA LEU A 148 14.15 -16.00 27.53
C LEU A 148 14.62 -15.64 28.94
N ASN A 149 14.72 -14.34 29.25
CA ASN A 149 15.04 -13.82 30.60
C ASN A 149 13.80 -13.45 31.42
N GLY A 150 12.60 -13.88 31.04
CA GLY A 150 11.35 -13.61 31.76
C GLY A 150 10.89 -12.15 31.70
N ARG A 151 11.34 -11.39 30.68
CA ARG A 151 10.94 -9.99 30.44
C ARG A 151 10.01 -9.90 29.26
N GLU A 152 9.16 -8.88 29.22
CA GLU A 152 8.28 -8.59 28.09
C GLU A 152 9.10 -8.17 26.86
N PRO A 153 8.73 -8.65 25.67
CA PRO A 153 9.31 -8.17 24.41
C PRO A 153 8.82 -6.74 24.13
N ARG A 154 9.60 -6.00 23.36
CA ARG A 154 9.21 -4.65 22.91
C ARG A 154 8.00 -4.65 21.99
N PHE A 155 7.89 -5.70 21.15
CA PHE A 155 6.82 -5.85 20.17
C PHE A 155 6.13 -7.22 20.35
N PRO A 156 5.22 -7.34 21.36
CA PRO A 156 4.48 -8.58 21.57
C PRO A 156 3.48 -8.81 20.41
N TYR A 157 3.31 -10.08 20.02
CA TYR A 157 2.30 -10.47 19.05
C TYR A 157 0.91 -10.42 19.68
N GLY A 158 -0.08 -9.83 18.97
CA GLY A 158 -1.49 -9.88 19.38
C GLY A 158 -1.97 -8.74 20.30
N GLN A 159 -1.24 -7.65 20.37
CA GLN A 159 -1.73 -6.39 21.01
C GLN A 159 -2.17 -5.38 19.98
#